data_dea23b8f19e7f037b7d264a862acf068
#
_entry.id   dea23b8f19e7f037b7d264a862acf068
#
_cell.length_a   1.000
_cell.length_b   1.000
_cell.length_c   1.000
_cell.angle_alpha   90.00
_cell.angle_beta   90.00
_cell.angle_gamma   90.00
#
_symmetry.space_group_name_H-M   'P 1'
#
loop_
_entity.id
_entity.type
_entity.pdbx_description
1 polymer ?
#
loop_
_entity_poly.entity_id
_entity_poly.type
_entity_poly.pdbx_seq_one_letter_code
_entity_poly.pdbx_strand_id
1 'polypeptide(L)'
;MGMSLGCQITALFFAPVTVVQPVGLLAFPWSMILQARVARQRIRKREGALVAMTVLATGVFTFLVSYYSAPDQPLTAIKVFIGAITIYFLAGTFGALGAKGPRVWRSFFWGSGGAMFYGLEASLVRTLIIFVRQHNWADNPMFWIVLVVLVIGSMTAGWMVQQGYATGQAELVVASMTITSPIIAVCFGIAVLGEGKNFTAGVTLGIIACGLVAIAGIIGLTHLKAHQPIVLEHTAGIAIDSRSTHEAQADLANDRSDGSGTLAPDTPPEVS
;
A
#
# COMPACT_ATOMS: atom_id res chain seq x y z
N MET A 1 -5.76 -4.24 11.60
CA MET A 1 -4.61 -4.86 10.95
C MET A 1 -4.59 -6.39 11.06
N GLY A 2 -4.91 -7.02 12.20
CA GLY A 2 -4.86 -8.49 12.36
C GLY A 2 -5.77 -9.29 11.41
N MET A 3 -7.00 -8.83 11.14
CA MET A 3 -7.90 -9.51 10.19
C MET A 3 -7.35 -9.55 8.76
N SER A 4 -6.70 -8.48 8.29
CA SER A 4 -6.11 -8.42 6.95
C SER A 4 -4.97 -9.44 6.81
N LEU A 5 -4.10 -9.52 7.82
CA LEU A 5 -3.01 -10.50 7.86
C LEU A 5 -3.55 -11.94 7.88
N GLY A 6 -4.57 -12.21 8.69
CA GLY A 6 -5.20 -13.53 8.74
C GLY A 6 -5.80 -13.96 7.39
N CYS A 7 -6.53 -13.06 6.71
CA CYS A 7 -7.05 -13.32 5.37
C CYS A 7 -5.93 -13.56 4.35
N GLN A 8 -4.84 -12.80 4.43
CA GLN A 8 -3.70 -12.97 3.51
C GLN A 8 -3.00 -14.31 3.71
N ILE A 9 -2.74 -14.70 4.97
CA ILE A 9 -2.15 -16.02 5.29
C ILE A 9 -3.07 -17.14 4.80
N THR A 10 -4.38 -17.02 5.05
CA THR A 10 -5.37 -18.00 4.59
C THR A 10 -5.37 -18.11 3.06
N ALA A 11 -5.34 -16.99 2.34
CA ALA A 11 -5.28 -16.99 0.89
C ALA A 11 -3.99 -17.68 0.38
N LEU A 12 -2.83 -17.39 1.00
CA LEU A 12 -1.55 -18.01 0.65
C LEU A 12 -1.50 -19.49 1.02
N PHE A 13 -2.33 -19.96 1.95
CA PHE A 13 -2.46 -21.38 2.26
C PHE A 13 -3.12 -22.16 1.11
N PHE A 14 -4.12 -21.56 0.45
CA PHE A 14 -4.89 -22.22 -0.62
C PHE A 14 -4.38 -21.93 -2.03
N ALA A 15 -3.67 -20.82 -2.25
CA ALA A 15 -3.26 -20.39 -3.58
C ALA A 15 -1.78 -19.99 -3.65
N PRO A 16 -1.13 -20.12 -4.85
CA PRO A 16 0.23 -19.66 -5.08
C PRO A 16 0.39 -18.15 -4.84
N VAL A 17 1.59 -17.73 -4.46
CA VAL A 17 1.88 -16.30 -4.23
C VAL A 17 1.71 -15.47 -5.51
N THR A 18 2.01 -16.07 -6.67
CA THR A 18 1.82 -15.46 -7.99
C THR A 18 0.36 -15.14 -8.35
N VAL A 19 -0.60 -15.83 -7.70
CA VAL A 19 -2.05 -15.56 -7.83
C VAL A 19 -2.50 -14.53 -6.79
N VAL A 20 -2.11 -14.70 -5.52
CA VAL A 20 -2.62 -13.89 -4.40
C VAL A 20 -2.15 -12.44 -4.49
N GLN A 21 -0.90 -12.20 -4.87
CA GLN A 21 -0.33 -10.85 -4.88
C GLN A 21 -0.95 -9.91 -5.93
N PRO A 22 -1.16 -10.33 -7.19
CA PRO A 22 -1.84 -9.47 -8.17
C PRO A 22 -3.28 -9.14 -7.80
N VAL A 23 -4.00 -10.06 -7.14
CA VAL A 23 -5.36 -9.78 -6.63
C VAL A 23 -5.34 -8.60 -5.65
N GLY A 24 -4.27 -8.45 -4.86
CA GLY A 24 -4.07 -7.30 -3.98
C GLY A 24 -4.07 -5.95 -4.71
N LEU A 25 -3.65 -5.91 -5.99
CA LEU A 25 -3.71 -4.69 -6.80
C LEU A 25 -5.14 -4.17 -7.01
N LEU A 26 -6.14 -5.06 -6.95
CA LEU A 26 -7.55 -4.68 -7.07
C LEU A 26 -8.04 -3.84 -5.89
N ALA A 27 -7.34 -3.85 -4.77
CA ALA A 27 -7.67 -2.99 -3.63
C ALA A 27 -7.62 -1.50 -4.00
N PHE A 28 -6.72 -1.10 -4.91
CA PHE A 28 -6.59 0.30 -5.34
C PHE A 28 -7.80 0.80 -6.14
N PRO A 29 -8.20 0.19 -7.27
CA PRO A 29 -9.41 0.59 -7.98
C PRO A 29 -10.67 0.44 -7.12
N TRP A 30 -10.74 -0.56 -6.24
CA TRP A 30 -11.87 -0.74 -5.33
C TRP A 30 -11.99 0.40 -4.32
N SER A 31 -10.87 0.80 -3.70
CA SER A 31 -10.84 1.95 -2.79
C SER A 31 -11.29 3.24 -3.47
N MET A 32 -10.93 3.43 -4.74
CA MET A 32 -11.30 4.58 -5.54
C MET A 32 -12.83 4.63 -5.82
N ILE A 33 -13.41 3.48 -6.19
CA ILE A 33 -14.87 3.37 -6.38
C ILE A 33 -15.62 3.68 -5.07
N LEU A 34 -15.11 3.14 -3.96
CA LEU A 34 -15.73 3.33 -2.64
C LEU A 34 -15.65 4.80 -2.20
N GLN A 35 -14.51 5.45 -2.38
CA GLN A 35 -14.34 6.88 -2.10
C GLN A 35 -15.29 7.74 -2.94
N ALA A 36 -15.41 7.46 -4.24
CA ALA A 36 -16.34 8.18 -5.12
C ALA A 36 -17.80 8.02 -4.67
N ARG A 37 -18.19 6.79 -4.23
CA ARG A 37 -19.53 6.55 -3.68
C ARG A 37 -19.79 7.29 -2.38
N VAL A 38 -18.84 7.26 -1.43
CA VAL A 38 -18.97 7.94 -0.14
C VAL A 38 -19.04 9.46 -0.35
N ALA A 39 -18.20 10.01 -1.23
CA ALA A 39 -18.19 11.43 -1.58
C ALA A 39 -19.38 11.83 -2.51
N ARG A 40 -20.23 10.89 -2.92
CA ARG A 40 -21.34 11.12 -3.90
C ARG A 40 -20.87 11.77 -5.20
N GLN A 41 -19.61 11.55 -5.57
CA GLN A 41 -19.02 12.09 -6.81
C GLN A 41 -19.23 11.09 -7.96
N ARG A 42 -19.47 11.64 -9.16
CA ARG A 42 -19.53 10.82 -10.38
C ARG A 42 -18.12 10.49 -10.87
N ILE A 43 -17.83 9.21 -11.01
CA ILE A 43 -16.59 8.73 -11.64
C ILE A 43 -16.57 9.22 -13.09
N ARG A 44 -15.51 9.92 -13.49
CA ARG A 44 -15.34 10.35 -14.87
C ARG A 44 -15.15 9.15 -15.79
N LYS A 45 -15.59 9.25 -17.06
CA LYS A 45 -15.46 8.15 -18.03
C LYS A 45 -14.01 7.64 -18.17
N ARG A 46 -13.03 8.54 -18.10
CA ARG A 46 -11.59 8.16 -18.15
C ARG A 46 -11.16 7.37 -16.93
N GLU A 47 -11.58 7.74 -15.75
CA GLU A 47 -11.29 7.02 -14.50
C GLU A 47 -11.95 5.63 -14.53
N GLY A 48 -13.21 5.56 -14.96
CA GLY A 48 -13.93 4.30 -15.12
C GLY A 48 -13.26 3.36 -16.13
N ALA A 49 -12.74 3.89 -17.23
CA ALA A 49 -12.01 3.11 -18.23
C ALA A 49 -10.70 2.54 -17.67
N LEU A 50 -9.92 3.34 -16.91
CA LEU A 50 -8.68 2.88 -16.27
C LEU A 50 -8.96 1.83 -15.17
N VAL A 51 -10.01 2.02 -14.38
CA VAL A 51 -10.48 1.03 -13.40
C VAL A 51 -10.82 -0.28 -14.11
N ALA A 52 -11.65 -0.24 -15.15
CA ALA A 52 -12.04 -1.43 -15.92
C ALA A 52 -10.82 -2.11 -16.55
N MET A 53 -9.89 -1.34 -17.13
CA MET A 53 -8.65 -1.86 -17.71
C MET A 53 -7.81 -2.59 -16.65
N THR A 54 -7.60 -1.98 -15.46
CA THR A 54 -6.84 -2.60 -14.38
C THR A 54 -7.51 -3.88 -13.89
N VAL A 55 -8.82 -3.87 -13.68
CA VAL A 55 -9.58 -5.04 -13.20
C VAL A 55 -9.52 -6.17 -14.21
N LEU A 56 -9.75 -5.88 -15.50
CA LEU A 56 -9.71 -6.88 -16.55
C LEU A 56 -8.30 -7.46 -16.73
N ALA A 57 -7.28 -6.60 -16.79
CA ALA A 57 -5.88 -7.04 -16.91
C ALA A 57 -5.45 -7.92 -15.73
N THR A 58 -5.80 -7.52 -14.49
CA THR A 58 -5.52 -8.31 -13.29
C THR A 58 -6.31 -9.63 -13.30
N GLY A 59 -7.56 -9.61 -13.73
CA GLY A 59 -8.38 -10.82 -13.86
C GLY A 59 -7.80 -11.83 -14.84
N VAL A 60 -7.41 -11.38 -16.04
CA VAL A 60 -6.77 -12.22 -17.04
C VAL A 60 -5.40 -12.72 -16.55
N PHE A 61 -4.60 -11.86 -15.94
CA PHE A 61 -3.33 -12.25 -15.31
C PHE A 61 -3.55 -13.39 -14.31
N THR A 62 -4.46 -13.18 -13.36
CA THR A 62 -4.76 -14.15 -12.29
C THR A 62 -5.27 -15.47 -12.86
N PHE A 63 -6.13 -15.42 -13.87
CA PHE A 63 -6.64 -16.60 -14.54
C PHE A 63 -5.52 -17.39 -15.24
N LEU A 64 -4.66 -16.72 -16.02
CA LEU A 64 -3.52 -17.36 -16.70
C LEU A 64 -2.57 -18.01 -15.69
N VAL A 65 -2.19 -17.27 -14.65
CA VAL A 65 -1.29 -17.79 -13.64
C VAL A 65 -1.93 -18.97 -12.89
N SER A 66 -3.20 -18.86 -12.48
CA SER A 66 -3.88 -19.94 -11.75
C SER A 66 -4.01 -21.22 -12.58
N TYR A 67 -4.24 -21.09 -13.88
CA TYR A 67 -4.42 -22.23 -14.76
C TYR A 67 -3.10 -22.96 -15.09
N TYR A 68 -2.01 -22.19 -15.27
CA TYR A 68 -0.71 -22.73 -15.67
C TYR A 68 0.28 -22.88 -14.52
N SER A 69 -0.05 -22.41 -13.31
CA SER A 69 0.84 -22.53 -12.14
C SER A 69 1.10 -24.00 -11.82
N ALA A 70 2.36 -24.32 -11.57
CA ALA A 70 2.73 -25.65 -11.12
C ALA A 70 2.28 -25.86 -9.67
N PRO A 71 1.86 -27.11 -9.29
CA PRO A 71 1.60 -27.43 -7.90
C PRO A 71 2.88 -27.27 -7.06
N ASP A 72 2.74 -27.27 -5.72
CA ASP A 72 3.84 -27.08 -4.79
C ASP A 72 5.04 -27.98 -5.16
N GLN A 73 6.14 -27.33 -5.53
CA GLN A 73 7.38 -28.01 -5.89
C GLN A 73 8.22 -28.27 -4.64
N PRO A 74 9.05 -29.34 -4.63
CA PRO A 74 10.00 -29.55 -3.54
C PRO A 74 10.93 -28.33 -3.44
N LEU A 75 10.90 -27.66 -2.29
CA LEU A 75 11.70 -26.46 -2.04
C LEU A 75 13.18 -26.81 -1.93
N THR A 76 14.00 -26.14 -2.71
CA THR A 76 15.45 -26.21 -2.57
C THR A 76 15.87 -25.05 -1.65
N ALA A 77 16.31 -25.39 -0.43
CA ALA A 77 16.74 -24.44 0.59
C ALA A 77 17.71 -23.36 0.03
N ILE A 78 18.67 -23.78 -0.79
CA ILE A 78 19.66 -22.89 -1.39
C ILE A 78 19.00 -21.84 -2.32
N LYS A 79 17.96 -22.20 -3.07
CA LYS A 79 17.26 -21.24 -3.95
C LYS A 79 16.51 -20.18 -3.16
N VAL A 80 15.83 -20.59 -2.07
CA VAL A 80 15.12 -19.67 -1.18
C VAL A 80 16.10 -18.69 -0.55
N PHE A 81 17.27 -19.19 -0.10
CA PHE A 81 18.30 -18.37 0.53
C PHE A 81 18.92 -17.38 -0.46
N ILE A 82 19.32 -17.84 -1.64
CA ILE A 82 19.87 -16.96 -2.70
C ILE A 82 18.84 -15.91 -3.10
N GLY A 83 17.57 -16.31 -3.31
CA GLY A 83 16.49 -15.38 -3.66
C GLY A 83 16.27 -14.32 -2.57
N ALA A 84 16.24 -14.72 -1.31
CA ALA A 84 16.10 -13.80 -0.19
C ALA A 84 17.29 -12.82 -0.13
N ILE A 85 18.53 -13.30 -0.18
CA ILE A 85 19.74 -12.44 -0.17
C ILE A 85 19.71 -11.46 -1.34
N THR A 86 19.33 -11.91 -2.53
CA THR A 86 19.25 -11.03 -3.71
C THR A 86 18.28 -9.87 -3.47
N ILE A 87 17.11 -10.15 -2.89
CA ILE A 87 16.12 -9.10 -2.58
C ILE A 87 16.61 -8.20 -1.46
N TYR A 88 17.24 -8.75 -0.41
CA TYR A 88 17.86 -7.95 0.66
C TYR A 88 18.91 -6.98 0.11
N PHE A 89 19.78 -7.45 -0.77
CA PHE A 89 20.78 -6.63 -1.42
C PHE A 89 20.15 -5.54 -2.29
N LEU A 90 19.16 -5.90 -3.10
CA LEU A 90 18.45 -4.96 -3.96
C LEU A 90 17.71 -3.90 -3.14
N ALA A 91 16.97 -4.30 -2.11
CA ALA A 91 16.28 -3.39 -1.21
C ALA A 91 17.26 -2.48 -0.45
N GLY A 92 18.41 -3.02 -0.02
CA GLY A 92 19.48 -2.26 0.60
C GLY A 92 20.07 -1.19 -0.34
N THR A 93 20.25 -1.51 -1.63
CA THR A 93 20.70 -0.51 -2.62
C THR A 93 19.67 0.59 -2.81
N PHE A 94 18.37 0.26 -2.85
CA PHE A 94 17.28 1.25 -2.89
C PHE A 94 17.25 2.11 -1.61
N GLY A 95 17.47 1.51 -0.45
CA GLY A 95 17.62 2.26 0.82
C GLY A 95 18.81 3.23 0.79
N ALA A 96 19.96 2.81 0.27
CA ALA A 96 21.13 3.66 0.11
C ALA A 96 20.86 4.82 -0.87
N LEU A 97 20.17 4.56 -1.98
CA LEU A 97 19.72 5.60 -2.91
C LEU A 97 18.71 6.54 -2.27
N GLY A 98 17.81 6.04 -1.45
CA GLY A 98 16.88 6.85 -0.66
C GLY A 98 17.57 7.75 0.35
N ALA A 99 18.66 7.28 0.98
CA ALA A 99 19.43 8.05 1.94
C ALA A 99 20.30 9.13 1.27
N LYS A 100 20.98 8.81 0.17
CA LYS A 100 22.00 9.65 -0.47
C LYS A 100 21.55 10.29 -1.79
N GLY A 101 20.43 9.83 -2.36
CA GLY A 101 19.95 10.27 -3.67
C GLY A 101 19.29 11.66 -3.69
N PRO A 102 18.90 12.14 -4.88
CA PRO A 102 18.24 13.43 -5.07
C PRO A 102 16.94 13.50 -4.24
N ARG A 103 16.69 14.65 -3.62
CA ARG A 103 15.52 14.86 -2.73
C ARG A 103 14.19 14.49 -3.35
N VAL A 104 14.03 14.73 -4.66
CA VAL A 104 12.79 14.46 -5.40
C VAL A 104 12.45 12.96 -5.45
N TRP A 105 13.45 12.08 -5.49
CA TRP A 105 13.28 10.64 -5.64
C TRP A 105 13.42 9.86 -4.33
N ARG A 106 13.75 10.51 -3.22
CA ARG A 106 14.00 9.83 -1.93
C ARG A 106 12.82 8.99 -1.47
N SER A 107 11.61 9.55 -1.48
CA SER A 107 10.38 8.84 -1.07
C SER A 107 10.12 7.63 -1.95
N PHE A 108 10.38 7.75 -3.26
CA PHE A 108 10.25 6.63 -4.19
C PHE A 108 11.24 5.51 -3.87
N PHE A 109 12.50 5.83 -3.65
CA PHE A 109 13.52 4.82 -3.34
C PHE A 109 13.28 4.14 -1.99
N TRP A 110 12.94 4.90 -0.95
CA TRP A 110 12.60 4.36 0.35
C TRP A 110 11.33 3.49 0.29
N GLY A 111 10.28 3.97 -0.38
CA GLY A 111 9.03 3.24 -0.57
C GLY A 111 9.20 1.96 -1.36
N SER A 112 9.93 2.01 -2.48
CA SER A 112 10.23 0.83 -3.30
C SER A 112 11.09 -0.19 -2.56
N GLY A 113 12.12 0.26 -1.82
CA GLY A 113 12.96 -0.63 -1.02
C GLY A 113 12.17 -1.35 0.08
N GLY A 114 11.31 -0.64 0.80
CA GLY A 114 10.39 -1.26 1.77
C GLY A 114 9.40 -2.22 1.11
N ALA A 115 8.89 -1.85 -0.07
CA ALA A 115 7.97 -2.70 -0.83
C ALA A 115 8.61 -4.02 -1.32
N MET A 116 9.91 -4.01 -1.61
CA MET A 116 10.64 -5.25 -1.94
C MET A 116 10.61 -6.23 -0.78
N PHE A 117 10.79 -5.75 0.46
CA PHE A 117 10.65 -6.60 1.65
C PHE A 117 9.22 -7.11 1.84
N TYR A 118 8.17 -6.31 1.60
CA TYR A 118 6.78 -6.78 1.68
C TYR A 118 6.47 -7.85 0.62
N GLY A 119 7.02 -7.72 -0.59
CA GLY A 119 6.91 -8.76 -1.62
C GLY A 119 7.62 -10.06 -1.23
N LEU A 120 8.81 -9.92 -0.64
CA LEU A 120 9.56 -11.05 -0.09
C LEU A 120 8.82 -11.70 1.09
N GLU A 121 8.24 -10.90 2.00
CA GLU A 121 7.45 -11.37 3.14
C GLU A 121 6.34 -12.33 2.70
N ALA A 122 5.53 -11.93 1.73
CA ALA A 122 4.47 -12.78 1.20
C ALA A 122 5.01 -14.10 0.64
N SER A 123 6.15 -14.05 -0.03
CA SER A 123 6.81 -15.25 -0.60
C SER A 123 7.41 -16.16 0.47
N LEU A 124 8.00 -15.59 1.53
CA LEU A 124 8.53 -16.34 2.66
C LEU A 124 7.40 -16.96 3.51
N VAL A 125 6.27 -16.26 3.69
CA VAL A 125 5.07 -16.83 4.32
C VAL A 125 4.59 -18.03 3.54
N ARG A 126 4.54 -17.97 2.21
CA ARG A 126 4.21 -19.14 1.38
C ARG A 126 5.22 -20.26 1.55
N THR A 127 6.52 -19.95 1.61
CA THR A 127 7.59 -20.92 1.87
C THR A 127 7.37 -21.63 3.21
N LEU A 128 7.06 -20.89 4.28
CA LEU A 128 6.75 -21.47 5.60
C LEU A 128 5.52 -22.36 5.55
N ILE A 129 4.46 -21.98 4.83
CA ILE A 129 3.27 -22.81 4.64
C ILE A 129 3.61 -24.14 3.98
N ILE A 130 4.48 -24.13 2.96
CA ILE A 130 4.93 -25.36 2.29
C ILE A 130 5.71 -26.25 3.27
N PHE A 131 6.59 -25.71 4.12
CA PHE A 131 7.27 -26.48 5.15
C PHE A 131 6.30 -27.08 6.15
N VAL A 132 5.31 -26.32 6.64
CA VAL A 132 4.30 -26.84 7.58
C VAL A 132 3.51 -28.00 6.99
N ARG A 133 3.20 -27.95 5.69
CA ARG A 133 2.51 -29.05 5.00
C ARG A 133 3.35 -30.34 4.89
N GLN A 134 4.68 -30.25 4.97
CA GLN A 134 5.60 -31.40 4.84
C GLN A 134 5.78 -32.20 6.16
N HIS A 135 4.98 -31.97 7.21
CA HIS A 135 4.86 -32.69 8.47
C HIS A 135 6.07 -32.66 9.44
N ASN A 136 7.31 -32.44 8.99
CA ASN A 136 8.50 -32.38 9.86
C ASN A 136 9.12 -30.98 9.92
N TRP A 137 8.26 -29.94 9.96
CA TRP A 137 8.71 -28.55 9.93
C TRP A 137 9.49 -28.14 11.19
N ALA A 138 9.13 -28.67 12.38
CA ALA A 138 9.73 -28.27 13.65
C ALA A 138 11.20 -28.70 13.78
N ASP A 139 11.56 -29.81 13.20
CA ASP A 139 12.93 -30.37 13.23
C ASP A 139 13.79 -29.83 12.08
N ASN A 140 13.17 -29.07 11.13
CA ASN A 140 13.89 -28.57 10.00
C ASN A 140 14.49 -27.17 10.31
N PRO A 141 15.83 -27.04 10.43
CA PRO A 141 16.47 -25.76 10.76
C PRO A 141 16.15 -24.66 9.73
N MET A 142 15.87 -25.05 8.48
CA MET A 142 15.54 -24.09 7.42
C MET A 142 14.23 -23.36 7.70
N PHE A 143 13.24 -24.00 8.32
CA PHE A 143 12.00 -23.34 8.74
C PHE A 143 12.30 -22.15 9.67
N TRP A 144 13.12 -22.38 10.69
CA TRP A 144 13.47 -21.33 11.66
C TRP A 144 14.31 -20.20 11.05
N ILE A 145 15.23 -20.55 10.16
CA ILE A 145 16.01 -19.53 9.42
C ILE A 145 15.08 -18.64 8.57
N VAL A 146 14.15 -19.24 7.81
CA VAL A 146 13.19 -18.49 6.98
C VAL A 146 12.29 -17.62 7.86
N LEU A 147 11.87 -18.14 9.04
CA LEU A 147 11.06 -17.37 9.99
C LEU A 147 11.82 -16.15 10.52
N VAL A 148 13.08 -16.30 10.89
CA VAL A 148 13.93 -15.18 11.36
C VAL A 148 14.13 -14.15 10.25
N VAL A 149 14.45 -14.61 9.03
CA VAL A 149 14.60 -13.74 7.85
C VAL A 149 13.30 -12.98 7.56
N LEU A 150 12.15 -13.64 7.68
CA LEU A 150 10.83 -13.01 7.55
C LEU A 150 10.63 -11.88 8.56
N VAL A 151 10.87 -12.15 9.85
CA VAL A 151 10.67 -11.15 10.92
C VAL A 151 11.60 -9.96 10.73
N ILE A 152 12.89 -10.19 10.46
CA ILE A 152 13.85 -9.11 10.20
C ILE A 152 13.44 -8.30 8.95
N GLY A 153 13.01 -8.98 7.89
CA GLY A 153 12.53 -8.35 6.67
C GLY A 153 11.32 -7.45 6.91
N SER A 154 10.31 -7.94 7.65
CA SER A 154 9.11 -7.17 7.97
C SER A 154 9.41 -5.92 8.81
N MET A 155 10.30 -6.03 9.80
CA MET A 155 10.74 -4.88 10.59
C MET A 155 11.49 -3.86 9.74
N THR A 156 12.39 -4.33 8.87
CA THR A 156 13.14 -3.47 7.94
C THR A 156 12.21 -2.81 6.92
N ALA A 157 11.21 -3.54 6.40
CA ALA A 157 10.19 -3.00 5.51
C ALA A 157 9.44 -1.81 6.15
N GLY A 158 8.93 -2.02 7.36
CA GLY A 158 8.22 -0.98 8.11
C GLY A 158 9.09 0.25 8.34
N TRP A 159 10.35 0.05 8.75
CA TRP A 159 11.29 1.15 8.95
C TRP A 159 11.57 1.92 7.65
N MET A 160 11.83 1.23 6.53
CA MET A 160 12.09 1.88 5.25
C MET A 160 10.88 2.68 4.75
N VAL A 161 9.68 2.15 4.89
CA VAL A 161 8.44 2.84 4.51
C VAL A 161 8.24 4.10 5.35
N GLN A 162 8.52 4.05 6.65
CA GLN A 162 8.46 5.23 7.51
C GLN A 162 9.47 6.31 7.07
N GLN A 163 10.69 5.91 6.66
CA GLN A 163 11.66 6.83 6.07
C GLN A 163 11.12 7.45 4.76
N GLY A 164 10.42 6.67 3.96
CA GLY A 164 9.76 7.14 2.74
C GLY A 164 8.75 8.26 3.04
N TYR A 165 7.87 8.06 4.01
CA TYR A 165 6.91 9.08 4.44
C TYR A 165 7.56 10.32 5.07
N ALA A 166 8.66 10.13 5.80
CA ALA A 166 9.38 11.24 6.44
C ALA A 166 10.17 12.11 5.44
N THR A 167 10.54 11.57 4.26
CA THR A 167 11.43 12.25 3.32
C THR A 167 10.72 12.96 2.17
N GLY A 168 9.39 12.78 1.99
CA GLY A 168 8.68 13.45 0.90
C GLY A 168 7.20 13.09 0.76
N GLN A 169 6.72 13.00 -0.47
CA GLN A 169 5.31 12.85 -0.79
C GLN A 169 4.80 11.43 -0.47
N ALA A 170 3.81 11.35 0.41
CA ALA A 170 3.17 10.08 0.81
C ALA A 170 2.57 9.33 -0.39
N GLU A 171 2.03 10.05 -1.37
CA GLU A 171 1.46 9.48 -2.59
C GLU A 171 2.48 8.68 -3.40
N LEU A 172 3.73 9.19 -3.48
CA LEU A 172 4.81 8.53 -4.20
C LEU A 172 5.25 7.24 -3.48
N VAL A 173 5.26 7.24 -2.15
CA VAL A 173 5.52 6.04 -1.35
C VAL A 173 4.45 4.98 -1.60
N VAL A 174 3.17 5.36 -1.49
CA VAL A 174 2.05 4.43 -1.71
C VAL A 174 2.05 3.87 -3.13
N ALA A 175 2.27 4.72 -4.14
CA ALA A 175 2.34 4.29 -5.54
C ALA A 175 3.49 3.29 -5.77
N SER A 176 4.69 3.58 -5.23
CA SER A 176 5.84 2.69 -5.35
C SER A 176 5.60 1.35 -4.65
N MET A 177 4.98 1.35 -3.47
CA MET A 177 4.65 0.14 -2.72
C MET A 177 3.64 -0.73 -3.48
N THR A 178 2.59 -0.12 -4.01
CA THR A 178 1.52 -0.84 -4.72
C THR A 178 2.04 -1.58 -5.95
N ILE A 179 3.05 -1.03 -6.63
CA ILE A 179 3.62 -1.61 -7.85
C ILE A 179 4.74 -2.60 -7.52
N THR A 180 5.68 -2.20 -6.65
CA THR A 180 6.92 -2.96 -6.44
C THR A 180 6.68 -4.27 -5.68
N SER A 181 5.83 -4.27 -4.65
CA SER A 181 5.59 -5.45 -3.81
C SER A 181 5.04 -6.65 -4.61
N PRO A 182 3.99 -6.52 -5.44
CA PRO A 182 3.51 -7.65 -6.24
C PRO A 182 4.52 -8.13 -7.29
N ILE A 183 5.30 -7.21 -7.88
CA ILE A 183 6.32 -7.59 -8.86
C ILE A 183 7.36 -8.51 -8.20
N ILE A 184 7.88 -8.11 -7.05
CA ILE A 184 8.88 -8.89 -6.31
C ILE A 184 8.31 -10.25 -5.88
N ALA A 185 7.08 -10.27 -5.36
CA ALA A 185 6.44 -11.51 -4.94
C ALA A 185 6.20 -12.48 -6.11
N VAL A 186 5.73 -11.99 -7.25
CA VAL A 186 5.53 -12.79 -8.46
C VAL A 186 6.88 -13.30 -9.00
N CYS A 187 7.89 -12.43 -9.11
CA CYS A 187 9.22 -12.85 -9.54
C CYS A 187 9.82 -13.92 -8.63
N PHE A 188 9.68 -13.77 -7.32
CA PHE A 188 10.15 -14.77 -6.36
C PHE A 188 9.37 -16.09 -6.49
N GLY A 189 8.04 -16.03 -6.61
CA GLY A 189 7.18 -17.20 -6.82
C GLY A 189 7.58 -18.00 -8.05
N ILE A 190 7.81 -17.32 -9.18
CA ILE A 190 8.22 -17.97 -10.43
C ILE A 190 9.64 -18.51 -10.34
N ALA A 191 10.62 -17.68 -9.90
CA ALA A 191 12.03 -18.03 -9.99
C ALA A 191 12.50 -18.96 -8.86
N VAL A 192 11.98 -18.78 -7.64
CA VAL A 192 12.45 -19.48 -6.43
C VAL A 192 11.52 -20.61 -6.03
N LEU A 193 10.20 -20.34 -5.95
CA LEU A 193 9.22 -21.37 -5.58
C LEU A 193 8.87 -22.31 -6.74
N GLY A 194 9.25 -21.96 -7.99
CA GLY A 194 9.02 -22.79 -9.16
C GLY A 194 7.58 -22.82 -9.63
N GLU A 195 6.76 -21.85 -9.22
CA GLU A 195 5.36 -21.75 -9.61
C GLU A 195 5.18 -21.58 -11.13
N GLY A 196 6.22 -21.08 -11.83
CA GLY A 196 6.24 -20.86 -13.28
C GLY A 196 6.72 -22.04 -14.14
N LYS A 197 6.95 -23.23 -13.58
CA LYS A 197 7.52 -24.37 -14.34
C LYS A 197 6.73 -24.79 -15.57
N ASN A 198 5.41 -24.63 -15.52
CA ASN A 198 4.51 -25.02 -16.62
C ASN A 198 4.24 -23.87 -17.60
N PHE A 199 4.89 -22.71 -17.42
CA PHE A 199 4.65 -21.55 -18.28
C PHE A 199 5.36 -21.77 -19.63
N THR A 200 4.57 -21.75 -20.69
CA THR A 200 5.12 -21.67 -22.07
C THR A 200 5.50 -20.23 -22.38
N ALA A 201 6.35 -20.01 -23.40
CA ALA A 201 6.77 -18.68 -23.83
C ALA A 201 5.57 -17.75 -24.12
N GLY A 202 4.50 -18.27 -24.74
CA GLY A 202 3.29 -17.49 -25.02
C GLY A 202 2.53 -17.09 -23.75
N VAL A 203 2.42 -18.01 -22.78
CA VAL A 203 1.79 -17.73 -21.48
C VAL A 203 2.59 -16.69 -20.69
N THR A 204 3.92 -16.82 -20.66
CA THR A 204 4.81 -15.86 -20.01
C THR A 204 4.66 -14.48 -20.62
N LEU A 205 4.62 -14.37 -21.94
CA LEU A 205 4.41 -13.09 -22.63
C LEU A 205 3.03 -12.49 -22.28
N GLY A 206 1.99 -13.32 -22.24
CA GLY A 206 0.65 -12.91 -21.84
C GLY A 206 0.60 -12.38 -20.40
N ILE A 207 1.25 -13.08 -19.46
CA ILE A 207 1.37 -12.68 -18.06
C ILE A 207 2.08 -11.33 -17.93
N ILE A 208 3.22 -11.16 -18.62
CA ILE A 208 3.98 -9.90 -18.63
C ILE A 208 3.12 -8.76 -19.21
N ALA A 209 2.48 -8.98 -20.35
CA ALA A 209 1.64 -7.98 -20.99
C ALA A 209 0.47 -7.54 -20.07
N CYS A 210 -0.26 -8.50 -19.47
CA CYS A 210 -1.34 -8.21 -18.55
C CYS A 210 -0.84 -7.47 -17.30
N GLY A 211 0.32 -7.87 -16.75
CA GLY A 211 0.95 -7.19 -15.62
C GLY A 211 1.31 -5.73 -15.95
N LEU A 212 1.91 -5.47 -17.10
CA LEU A 212 2.24 -4.11 -17.56
C LEU A 212 0.99 -3.26 -17.77
N VAL A 213 -0.08 -3.82 -18.35
CA VAL A 213 -1.36 -3.12 -18.53
C VAL A 213 -2.00 -2.78 -17.17
N ALA A 214 -1.99 -3.71 -16.22
CA ALA A 214 -2.49 -3.45 -14.87
C ALA A 214 -1.71 -2.31 -14.16
N ILE A 215 -0.38 -2.34 -14.25
CA ILE A 215 0.51 -1.30 -13.69
C ILE A 215 0.24 0.05 -14.37
N ALA A 216 0.13 0.09 -15.72
CA ALA A 216 -0.18 1.30 -16.45
C ALA A 216 -1.54 1.88 -16.04
N GLY A 217 -2.54 1.02 -15.78
CA GLY A 217 -3.84 1.43 -15.25
C GLY A 217 -3.74 2.09 -13.88
N ILE A 218 -2.96 1.52 -12.95
CA ILE A 218 -2.73 2.10 -11.62
C ILE A 218 -2.00 3.43 -11.71
N ILE A 219 -0.94 3.52 -12.52
CA ILE A 219 -0.20 4.77 -12.74
C ILE A 219 -1.14 5.84 -13.33
N GLY A 220 -1.96 5.48 -14.33
CA GLY A 220 -2.95 6.39 -14.91
C GLY A 220 -3.96 6.90 -13.88
N LEU A 221 -4.44 6.04 -12.98
CA LEU A 221 -5.35 6.41 -11.90
C LEU A 221 -4.69 7.33 -10.86
N THR A 222 -3.44 7.08 -10.48
CA THR A 222 -2.69 7.94 -9.55
C THR A 222 -2.44 9.32 -10.14
N HIS A 223 -2.06 9.39 -11.41
CA HIS A 223 -1.87 10.68 -12.11
C HIS A 223 -3.16 11.49 -12.22
N LEU A 224 -4.31 10.86 -12.48
CA LEU A 224 -5.59 11.57 -12.53
C LEU A 224 -5.99 12.13 -11.16
N LYS A 225 -5.70 11.41 -10.07
CA LYS A 225 -5.94 11.90 -8.70
C LYS A 225 -5.02 13.06 -8.32
N ALA A 226 -3.75 13.01 -8.67
CA ALA A 226 -2.79 14.07 -8.38
C ALA A 226 -3.15 15.42 -9.06
N HIS A 227 -3.94 15.38 -10.14
CA HIS A 227 -4.43 16.57 -10.83
C HIS A 227 -5.82 17.05 -10.38
N GLN A 228 -6.46 16.37 -9.43
CA GLN A 228 -7.66 16.90 -8.79
C GLN A 228 -7.19 17.78 -7.62
N PRO A 229 -7.32 19.13 -7.73
CA PRO A 229 -6.93 20.01 -6.64
C PRO A 229 -7.71 19.60 -5.38
N ILE A 230 -7.06 19.74 -4.24
CA ILE A 230 -7.56 19.52 -2.88
C ILE A 230 -8.72 20.50 -2.59
N VAL A 231 -9.80 20.42 -3.34
CA VAL A 231 -11.01 21.24 -3.15
C VAL A 231 -11.70 20.83 -1.85
N LEU A 232 -11.59 19.59 -1.42
CA LEU A 232 -12.24 19.08 -0.21
C LEU A 232 -11.54 19.55 1.07
N GLU A 233 -10.21 19.62 1.07
CA GLU A 233 -9.46 20.08 2.25
C GLU A 233 -9.61 21.59 2.43
N HIS A 234 -9.64 22.34 1.33
CA HIS A 234 -9.88 23.79 1.37
C HIS A 234 -11.33 24.13 1.77
N THR A 235 -12.31 23.34 1.30
CA THR A 235 -13.74 23.54 1.65
C THR A 235 -13.99 23.08 3.09
N ALA A 236 -13.36 22.03 3.59
CA ALA A 236 -13.43 21.61 4.99
C ALA A 236 -12.71 22.62 5.90
N GLY A 237 -11.55 23.14 5.51
CA GLY A 237 -10.84 24.20 6.22
C GLY A 237 -11.64 25.50 6.31
N ILE A 238 -12.26 25.93 5.21
CA ILE A 238 -13.13 27.11 5.18
C ILE A 238 -14.40 26.90 6.00
N ALA A 239 -14.98 25.70 6.00
CA ALA A 239 -16.17 25.37 6.79
C ALA A 239 -15.89 25.31 8.30
N ILE A 240 -14.70 24.86 8.69
CA ILE A 240 -14.27 24.86 10.10
C ILE A 240 -13.95 26.28 10.54
N ASP A 241 -13.28 27.08 9.73
CA ASP A 241 -12.93 28.46 10.03
C ASP A 241 -14.18 29.37 10.09
N SER A 242 -15.16 29.17 9.20
CA SER A 242 -16.43 29.88 9.27
C SER A 242 -17.28 29.51 10.48
N ARG A 243 -17.19 28.27 10.97
CA ARG A 243 -17.91 27.83 12.16
C ARG A 243 -17.29 28.40 13.45
N SER A 244 -15.96 28.42 13.53
CA SER A 244 -15.23 29.00 14.65
C SER A 244 -15.43 30.51 14.72
N THR A 245 -15.50 31.23 13.59
CA THR A 245 -15.80 32.67 13.56
C THR A 245 -17.24 32.98 13.92
N HIS A 246 -18.21 32.15 13.54
CA HIS A 246 -19.61 32.30 13.96
C HIS A 246 -19.82 32.02 15.46
N GLU A 247 -19.16 31.01 16.02
CA GLU A 247 -19.19 30.71 17.45
C GLU A 247 -18.53 31.82 18.27
N ALA A 248 -17.39 32.35 17.84
CA ALA A 248 -16.73 33.46 18.50
C ALA A 248 -17.55 34.79 18.43
N GLN A 249 -18.27 35.03 17.32
CA GLN A 249 -19.18 36.17 17.21
C GLN A 249 -20.43 36.01 18.07
N ALA A 250 -20.96 34.79 18.22
CA ALA A 250 -22.10 34.53 19.08
C ALA A 250 -21.76 34.70 20.57
N ASP A 251 -20.56 34.27 20.99
CA ASP A 251 -20.05 34.44 22.33
C ASP A 251 -19.84 35.93 22.68
N LEU A 252 -19.27 36.72 21.75
CA LEU A 252 -19.10 38.17 21.93
C LEU A 252 -20.44 38.94 21.96
N ALA A 253 -21.45 38.45 21.24
CA ALA A 253 -22.79 39.04 21.27
C ALA A 253 -23.52 38.74 22.61
N ASN A 254 -23.31 37.54 23.14
CA ASN A 254 -23.87 37.11 24.42
C ASN A 254 -23.23 37.86 25.61
N ASP A 255 -21.92 38.06 25.59
CA ASP A 255 -21.16 38.81 26.60
C ASP A 255 -21.57 40.30 26.63
N ARG A 256 -21.93 40.89 25.48
CA ARG A 256 -22.47 42.24 25.41
C ARG A 256 -23.90 42.40 25.95
N SER A 257 -24.70 41.31 25.88
CA SER A 257 -26.06 41.34 26.41
C SER A 257 -26.09 41.23 27.94
N ASP A 258 -25.13 40.51 28.53
CA ASP A 258 -25.00 40.38 30.01
C ASP A 258 -24.31 41.57 30.67
N GLY A 259 -23.49 42.35 29.91
CA GLY A 259 -22.78 43.52 30.41
C GLY A 259 -23.63 44.84 30.51
N SER A 260 -24.86 44.81 30.02
CA SER A 260 -25.73 46.04 30.02
C SER A 260 -26.63 46.22 31.27
N GLY A 261 -26.43 45.41 32.31
CA GLY A 261 -27.35 45.32 33.46
C GLY A 261 -26.86 45.89 34.78
N THR A 262 -25.84 46.76 34.86
CA THR A 262 -25.54 47.45 36.17
C THR A 262 -24.71 48.72 35.95
N LEU A 263 -25.35 49.81 35.58
CA LEU A 263 -24.87 51.16 35.87
C LEU A 263 -25.92 51.84 36.74
N ALA A 264 -25.75 51.76 38.06
CA ALA A 264 -26.43 52.63 39.02
C ALA A 264 -25.89 54.06 38.87
N PRO A 265 -26.74 55.10 38.99
CA PRO A 265 -26.29 56.47 38.83
C PRO A 265 -25.52 56.90 40.08
N ASP A 266 -24.26 57.33 39.87
CA ASP A 266 -23.44 58.04 40.86
C ASP A 266 -24.08 59.38 41.19
N THR A 267 -24.41 59.58 42.46
CA THR A 267 -24.75 60.86 43.05
C THR A 267 -23.46 61.69 43.25
N PRO A 268 -23.46 63.00 42.92
CA PRO A 268 -22.29 63.87 43.10
C PRO A 268 -22.10 64.21 44.59
N PRO A 269 -20.86 64.39 45.12
CA PRO A 269 -20.59 64.78 46.45
C PRO A 269 -20.87 66.25 46.65
N GLU A 270 -21.64 66.57 47.74
CA GLU A 270 -21.83 67.94 48.26
C GLU A 270 -20.49 68.47 48.79
N VAL A 271 -20.25 69.74 48.40
CA VAL A 271 -19.16 70.61 48.93
C VAL A 271 -19.61 71.23 50.22
N SER A 272 -18.85 71.09 51.30
CA SER A 272 -18.72 72.03 52.39
C SER A 272 -17.37 71.85 53.08
#